data_47ea3fc10aecd013e8e533f71f830167
#
_entry.id   47ea3fc10aecd013e8e533f71f830167
#
_cell.length_a   1.000
_cell.length_b   1.000
_cell.length_c   1.000
_cell.angle_alpha   90.00
_cell.angle_beta   90.00
_cell.angle_gamma   90.00
#
_symmetry.space_group_name_H-M   'P 1'
#
loop_
_entity.id
_entity.type
_entity.pdbx_description
1 polymer ?
#
loop_
_entity_poly.entity_id
_entity_poly.type
_entity_poly.pdbx_seq_one_letter_code
_entity_poly.pdbx_strand_id
1 'polypeptide(L)'
;MINQEVILTKEECQTIIDLNHEFKRSRVHTAQSERALSKSRTSYESIIKSETISDLLLPKLLKYNIISLPEYCNVSRYVEGQWFEKHSDAGYANVHKRRFKTLIVQLSNPNDYKGGELVIWDQNENETISDTAIGNMILFESKLLHQANKIKSGTRYSLVFFLTTDNFKIDKPLI
;
A
#
# COMPACT_ATOMS: atom_id res chain seq x y z
N MET A 1 10.98 10.14 5.28
CA MET A 1 11.39 9.00 6.17
C MET A 1 10.55 7.80 5.78
N ILE A 2 11.19 6.62 5.64
CA ILE A 2 10.55 5.33 5.37
C ILE A 2 10.63 4.52 6.67
N ASN A 3 9.48 4.07 7.17
CA ASN A 3 9.40 3.21 8.35
C ASN A 3 9.03 1.80 7.90
N GLN A 4 9.70 0.78 8.43
CA GLN A 4 9.40 -0.62 8.16
C GLN A 4 9.39 -1.42 9.46
N GLU A 5 8.40 -2.29 9.62
CA GLU A 5 8.26 -3.16 10.78
C GLU A 5 7.24 -4.27 10.51
N VAL A 6 7.48 -5.46 11.03
CA VAL A 6 6.48 -6.53 11.02
C VAL A 6 5.42 -6.22 12.07
N ILE A 7 4.20 -5.93 11.63
CA ILE A 7 3.06 -5.58 12.49
C ILE A 7 1.94 -6.62 12.50
N LEU A 8 1.90 -7.52 11.51
CA LEU A 8 0.91 -8.59 11.44
C LEU A 8 1.57 -9.96 11.53
N THR A 9 0.88 -10.91 12.19
CA THR A 9 1.26 -12.31 12.15
C THR A 9 0.88 -12.95 10.81
N LYS A 10 1.37 -14.14 10.55
CA LYS A 10 1.01 -14.92 9.36
C LYS A 10 -0.49 -15.21 9.30
N GLU A 11 -1.09 -15.55 10.44
CA GLU A 11 -2.52 -15.86 10.58
C GLU A 11 -3.38 -14.62 10.33
N GLU A 12 -2.95 -13.45 10.83
CA GLU A 12 -3.62 -12.18 10.59
C GLU A 12 -3.56 -11.79 9.11
N CYS A 13 -2.42 -11.98 8.45
CA CYS A 13 -2.28 -11.76 7.00
C CYS A 13 -3.21 -12.70 6.21
N GLN A 14 -3.27 -13.98 6.59
CA GLN A 14 -4.13 -14.95 5.93
C GLN A 14 -5.60 -14.60 6.11
N THR A 15 -6.01 -14.15 7.30
CA THR A 15 -7.37 -13.66 7.55
C THR A 15 -7.77 -12.55 6.58
N ILE A 16 -6.87 -11.61 6.29
CA ILE A 16 -7.13 -10.53 5.34
C ILE A 16 -7.22 -11.07 3.90
N ILE A 17 -6.37 -12.02 3.54
CA ILE A 17 -6.39 -12.66 2.20
C ILE A 17 -7.68 -13.45 1.98
N ASP A 18 -8.22 -14.08 3.02
CA ASP A 18 -9.40 -14.95 2.97
C ASP A 18 -10.72 -14.18 3.04
N LEU A 19 -10.70 -12.85 3.22
CA LEU A 19 -11.90 -12.04 3.09
C LEU A 19 -12.54 -12.23 1.71
N ASN A 20 -13.85 -12.01 1.62
CA ASN A 20 -14.58 -12.12 0.36
C ASN A 20 -14.19 -10.98 -0.60
N HIS A 21 -13.18 -11.23 -1.45
CA HIS A 21 -12.63 -10.26 -2.38
C HIS A 21 -13.25 -10.34 -3.77
N GLU A 22 -13.72 -9.20 -4.29
CA GLU A 22 -14.02 -9.01 -5.69
C GLU A 22 -12.81 -8.38 -6.41
N PHE A 23 -11.86 -9.18 -6.86
CA PHE A 23 -10.69 -8.69 -7.60
C PHE A 23 -11.06 -8.23 -9.00
N LYS A 24 -10.81 -6.94 -9.27
CA LYS A 24 -10.95 -6.32 -10.59
C LYS A 24 -9.59 -5.84 -11.09
N ARG A 25 -9.42 -5.77 -12.40
CA ARG A 25 -8.23 -5.21 -13.02
C ARG A 25 -7.98 -3.81 -12.48
N SER A 26 -6.80 -3.57 -11.91
CA SER A 26 -6.43 -2.28 -11.35
C SER A 26 -6.45 -1.18 -12.40
N ARG A 27 -6.88 0.01 -12.00
CA ARG A 27 -6.92 1.19 -12.85
C ARG A 27 -6.03 2.28 -12.27
N VAL A 28 -5.51 3.13 -13.13
CA VAL A 28 -4.77 4.34 -12.74
C VAL A 28 -5.63 5.57 -13.01
N HIS A 29 -5.37 6.65 -12.28
CA HIS A 29 -5.98 7.94 -12.59
C HIS A 29 -5.23 8.62 -13.73
N THR A 30 -5.98 9.10 -14.72
CA THR A 30 -5.45 9.92 -15.80
C THR A 30 -5.27 11.37 -15.34
N ALA A 31 -4.63 12.21 -16.16
CA ALA A 31 -4.50 13.64 -15.91
C ALA A 31 -5.86 14.35 -15.76
N GLN A 32 -6.92 13.82 -16.39
CA GLN A 32 -8.31 14.30 -16.29
C GLN A 32 -9.07 13.78 -15.08
N SER A 33 -8.38 13.10 -14.14
CA SER A 33 -8.95 12.45 -12.93
C SER A 33 -9.89 11.27 -13.20
N GLU A 34 -9.91 10.74 -14.41
CA GLU A 34 -10.65 9.53 -14.75
C GLU A 34 -9.85 8.28 -14.40
N ARG A 35 -10.54 7.20 -14.04
CA ARG A 35 -9.90 5.89 -13.80
C ARG A 35 -9.89 5.07 -15.11
N ALA A 36 -8.70 4.77 -15.61
CA ALA A 36 -8.50 4.03 -16.84
C ALA A 36 -7.58 2.82 -16.64
N LEU A 37 -7.75 1.81 -17.52
CA LEU A 37 -6.78 0.72 -17.63
C LEU A 37 -5.48 1.26 -18.20
N SER A 38 -4.36 0.82 -17.65
CA SER A 38 -3.03 1.21 -18.12
C SER A 38 -2.11 0.01 -18.25
N LYS A 39 -1.13 0.14 -19.14
CA LYS A 39 -0.02 -0.83 -19.24
C LYS A 39 0.98 -0.65 -18.10
N SER A 40 1.02 0.52 -17.48
CA SER A 40 1.91 0.83 -16.35
C SER A 40 1.55 0.11 -15.05
N ARG A 41 0.28 -0.33 -14.88
CA ARG A 41 -0.19 -1.12 -13.75
C ARG A 41 -0.96 -2.33 -14.24
N THR A 42 -0.42 -3.51 -13.99
CA THR A 42 -0.98 -4.76 -14.51
C THR A 42 -1.62 -5.66 -13.44
N SER A 43 -1.66 -5.21 -12.17
CA SER A 43 -2.22 -5.93 -11.03
C SER A 43 -3.76 -6.01 -11.05
N TYR A 44 -4.29 -6.75 -10.09
CA TYR A 44 -5.69 -6.73 -9.68
C TYR A 44 -5.84 -6.08 -8.31
N GLU A 45 -6.98 -5.46 -8.04
CA GLU A 45 -7.31 -4.87 -6.76
C GLU A 45 -8.72 -5.24 -6.30
N SER A 46 -8.90 -5.42 -5.01
CA SER A 46 -10.18 -5.46 -4.32
C SER A 46 -10.23 -4.30 -3.33
N ILE A 47 -11.31 -3.53 -3.38
CA ILE A 47 -11.54 -2.41 -2.46
C ILE A 47 -12.44 -2.92 -1.34
N ILE A 48 -11.97 -2.83 -0.11
CA ILE A 48 -12.72 -3.24 1.07
C ILE A 48 -12.90 -2.07 2.03
N LYS A 49 -13.93 -2.13 2.88
CA LYS A 49 -14.09 -1.17 3.98
C LYS A 49 -13.01 -1.40 5.01
N SER A 50 -12.29 -0.34 5.40
CA SER A 50 -11.22 -0.44 6.41
C SER A 50 -11.75 -0.84 7.78
N GLU A 51 -13.03 -0.55 8.07
CA GLU A 51 -13.71 -0.97 9.30
C GLU A 51 -13.59 -2.48 9.54
N THR A 52 -13.62 -3.30 8.48
CA THR A 52 -13.50 -4.78 8.57
C THR A 52 -12.21 -5.25 9.26
N ILE A 53 -11.15 -4.45 9.19
CA ILE A 53 -9.82 -4.79 9.71
C ILE A 53 -9.26 -3.72 10.66
N SER A 54 -10.05 -2.71 11.02
CA SER A 54 -9.61 -1.59 11.85
C SER A 54 -9.17 -2.03 13.25
N ASP A 55 -9.93 -2.92 13.90
CA ASP A 55 -9.63 -3.43 15.24
C ASP A 55 -8.30 -4.21 15.29
N LEU A 56 -7.95 -4.83 14.16
CA LEU A 56 -6.68 -5.54 14.01
C LEU A 56 -5.51 -4.57 13.84
N LEU A 57 -5.68 -3.50 13.07
CA LEU A 57 -4.59 -2.65 12.61
C LEU A 57 -4.37 -1.41 13.49
N LEU A 58 -5.42 -0.69 13.88
CA LEU A 58 -5.27 0.59 14.57
C LEU A 58 -4.43 0.51 15.85
N PRO A 59 -4.59 -0.49 16.75
CA PRO A 59 -3.75 -0.57 17.94
C PRO A 59 -2.25 -0.64 17.63
N LYS A 60 -1.88 -1.28 16.51
CA LYS A 60 -0.51 -1.46 16.05
C LYS A 60 0.06 -0.21 15.37
N LEU A 61 -0.82 0.67 14.87
CA LEU A 61 -0.47 1.88 14.12
C LEU A 61 -0.40 3.15 14.99
N LEU A 62 -0.93 3.11 16.24
CA LEU A 62 -0.94 4.26 17.15
C LEU A 62 0.47 4.83 17.41
N LYS A 63 1.49 3.98 17.50
CA LYS A 63 2.89 4.41 17.70
C LYS A 63 3.46 5.24 16.54
N TYR A 64 2.81 5.22 15.38
CA TYR A 64 3.11 6.07 14.22
C TYR A 64 2.22 7.30 14.14
N ASN A 65 1.50 7.61 15.24
CA ASN A 65 0.50 8.69 15.32
C ASN A 65 -0.68 8.54 14.33
N ILE A 66 -0.93 7.33 13.82
CA ILE A 66 -2.09 7.01 12.99
C ILE A 66 -3.24 6.66 13.94
N ILE A 67 -4.26 7.52 13.98
CA ILE A 67 -5.41 7.42 14.90
C ILE A 67 -6.70 6.97 14.24
N SER A 68 -6.74 6.96 12.92
CA SER A 68 -7.86 6.47 12.13
C SER A 68 -7.37 5.92 10.80
N LEU A 69 -8.18 5.10 10.16
CA LEU A 69 -7.96 4.62 8.80
C LEU A 69 -8.91 5.32 7.82
N PRO A 70 -8.55 5.45 6.53
CA PRO A 70 -9.50 5.86 5.49
C PRO A 70 -10.70 4.91 5.44
N GLU A 71 -11.84 5.37 4.94
CA GLU A 71 -13.05 4.55 4.82
C GLU A 71 -12.82 3.24 4.04
N TYR A 72 -11.98 3.30 3.02
CA TYR A 72 -11.63 2.16 2.17
C TYR A 72 -10.13 1.95 2.08
N CYS A 73 -9.73 0.69 1.88
CA CYS A 73 -8.37 0.30 1.54
C CYS A 73 -8.37 -0.68 0.36
N ASN A 74 -7.20 -0.86 -0.23
CA ASN A 74 -7.03 -1.75 -1.37
C ASN A 74 -6.28 -3.02 -0.96
N VAL A 75 -6.81 -4.18 -1.28
CA VAL A 75 -6.02 -5.41 -1.34
C VAL A 75 -5.56 -5.59 -2.78
N SER A 76 -4.26 -5.48 -3.00
CA SER A 76 -3.64 -5.65 -4.32
C SER A 76 -3.16 -7.08 -4.49
N ARG A 77 -3.44 -7.66 -5.66
CA ARG A 77 -2.98 -8.99 -6.05
C ARG A 77 -2.16 -8.89 -7.33
N TYR A 78 -0.94 -9.41 -7.27
CA TYR A 78 -0.03 -9.52 -8.40
C TYR A 78 0.26 -10.99 -8.67
N VAL A 79 0.03 -11.45 -9.89
CA VAL A 79 0.40 -12.80 -10.35
C VAL A 79 1.59 -12.71 -11.31
N GLU A 80 2.13 -13.86 -11.71
CA GLU A 80 3.25 -13.93 -12.65
C GLU A 80 3.08 -13.00 -13.86
N GLY A 81 4.15 -12.29 -14.19
CA GLY A 81 4.19 -11.31 -15.28
C GLY A 81 3.64 -9.94 -14.94
N GLN A 82 3.04 -9.72 -13.77
CA GLN A 82 2.43 -8.44 -13.39
C GLN A 82 3.41 -7.53 -12.61
N TRP A 83 3.20 -6.22 -12.74
CA TRP A 83 4.01 -5.17 -12.12
C TRP A 83 3.21 -3.88 -11.95
N PHE A 84 3.80 -2.91 -11.28
CA PHE A 84 3.37 -1.51 -11.30
C PHE A 84 4.60 -0.62 -11.47
N GLU A 85 4.64 0.13 -12.58
CA GLU A 85 5.75 1.01 -12.92
C GLU A 85 5.99 2.10 -11.87
N LYS A 86 7.17 2.71 -11.93
CA LYS A 86 7.60 3.82 -11.07
C LYS A 86 6.59 4.97 -11.13
N HIS A 87 6.02 5.31 -9.99
CA HIS A 87 4.99 6.33 -9.85
C HIS A 87 5.02 6.97 -8.46
N SER A 88 4.25 8.03 -8.28
CA SER A 88 3.93 8.64 -6.99
C SER A 88 2.44 8.47 -6.72
N ASP A 89 2.07 8.24 -5.46
CA ASP A 89 0.68 8.16 -5.04
C ASP A 89 0.05 9.56 -4.84
N ALA A 90 0.88 10.56 -4.54
CA ALA A 90 0.49 11.97 -4.52
C ALA A 90 0.56 12.52 -5.96
N GLY A 91 -0.58 12.71 -6.59
CA GLY A 91 -0.65 13.10 -8.00
C GLY A 91 -1.48 14.37 -8.24
N TYR A 92 -1.65 14.69 -9.53
CA TYR A 92 -2.39 15.88 -9.98
C TYR A 92 -3.91 15.75 -9.79
N ALA A 93 -4.46 14.52 -9.74
CA ALA A 93 -5.88 14.30 -9.48
C ALA A 93 -6.26 14.81 -8.09
N ASN A 94 -7.42 15.47 -7.97
CA ASN A 94 -7.86 16.10 -6.72
C ASN A 94 -7.87 15.12 -5.53
N VAL A 95 -8.26 13.87 -5.75
CA VAL A 95 -8.24 12.82 -4.72
C VAL A 95 -6.82 12.46 -4.28
N HIS A 96 -5.81 12.61 -5.15
CA HIS A 96 -4.41 12.28 -4.85
C HIS A 96 -3.68 13.40 -4.13
N LYS A 97 -4.11 14.66 -4.31
CA LYS A 97 -3.50 15.82 -3.64
C LYS A 97 -3.60 15.76 -2.12
N ARG A 98 -4.60 15.04 -1.59
CA ARG A 98 -4.81 14.88 -0.14
C ARG A 98 -4.01 13.72 0.45
N ARG A 99 -3.39 12.86 -0.36
CA ARG A 99 -2.59 11.73 0.13
C ARG A 99 -1.29 12.25 0.74
N PHE A 100 -1.16 12.04 2.04
CA PHE A 100 -0.02 12.47 2.83
C PHE A 100 1.01 11.36 2.96
N LYS A 101 0.57 10.17 3.39
CA LYS A 101 1.42 8.97 3.47
C LYS A 101 0.72 7.78 2.84
N THR A 102 1.53 6.89 2.30
CA THR A 102 1.12 5.56 1.85
C THR A 102 1.59 4.52 2.86
N LEU A 103 0.66 3.68 3.28
CA LEU A 103 0.92 2.53 4.13
C LEU A 103 0.69 1.27 3.30
N ILE A 104 1.70 0.41 3.22
CA ILE A 104 1.59 -0.89 2.56
C ILE A 104 1.93 -1.97 3.59
N VAL A 105 1.12 -3.04 3.65
CA VAL A 105 1.43 -4.23 4.44
C VAL A 105 1.60 -5.42 3.51
N GLN A 106 2.73 -6.10 3.63
CA GLN A 106 3.02 -7.33 2.90
C GLN A 106 2.20 -8.48 3.49
N LEU A 107 1.30 -9.08 2.70
CA LEU A 107 0.43 -10.15 3.16
C LEU A 107 0.92 -11.55 2.79
N SER A 108 1.68 -11.68 1.70
CA SER A 108 2.17 -12.97 1.21
C SER A 108 3.45 -13.40 1.92
N ASN A 109 3.59 -14.72 2.10
CA ASN A 109 4.86 -15.31 2.50
C ASN A 109 5.88 -15.13 1.35
N PRO A 110 7.11 -14.64 1.60
CA PRO A 110 8.12 -14.46 0.56
C PRO A 110 8.57 -15.75 -0.14
N ASN A 111 8.28 -16.92 0.44
CA ASN A 111 8.55 -18.21 -0.18
C ASN A 111 7.52 -18.60 -1.25
N ASP A 112 6.34 -17.96 -1.28
CA ASP A 112 5.24 -18.32 -2.16
C ASP A 112 5.29 -17.60 -3.52
N TYR A 113 6.26 -16.67 -3.71
CA TYR A 113 6.44 -15.93 -4.95
C TYR A 113 7.90 -15.50 -5.15
N LYS A 114 8.24 -15.06 -6.36
CA LYS A 114 9.55 -14.49 -6.71
C LYS A 114 9.37 -13.20 -7.52
N GLY A 115 10.28 -12.26 -7.31
CA GLY A 115 10.15 -10.90 -7.85
C GLY A 115 9.15 -10.08 -7.05
N GLY A 116 8.61 -9.01 -7.62
CA GLY A 116 7.59 -8.19 -7.00
C GLY A 116 8.07 -7.34 -5.83
N GLU A 117 9.38 -7.12 -5.69
CA GLU A 117 9.96 -6.25 -4.67
C GLU A 117 9.35 -4.84 -4.81
N LEU A 118 8.99 -4.25 -3.67
CA LEU A 118 8.64 -2.84 -3.60
C LEU A 118 9.93 -2.03 -3.47
N VAL A 119 10.19 -1.18 -4.44
CA VAL A 119 11.33 -0.25 -4.45
C VAL A 119 10.82 1.16 -4.27
N ILE A 120 11.43 1.92 -3.37
CA ILE A 120 11.08 3.30 -3.04
C ILE A 120 12.32 4.17 -3.22
N TRP A 121 12.18 5.32 -3.89
CA TRP A 121 13.24 6.31 -4.06
C TRP A 121 13.02 7.50 -3.13
N ASP A 122 14.05 7.87 -2.40
CA ASP A 122 14.05 9.09 -1.61
C ASP A 122 14.25 10.36 -2.50
N GLN A 123 14.30 11.54 -1.87
CA GLN A 123 14.47 12.81 -2.58
C GLN A 123 15.85 12.96 -3.24
N ASN A 124 16.84 12.13 -2.84
CA ASN A 124 18.19 12.10 -3.39
C ASN A 124 18.38 10.93 -4.38
N GLU A 125 17.26 10.33 -4.80
CA GLU A 125 17.23 9.16 -5.71
C GLU A 125 17.88 7.88 -5.14
N ASN A 126 18.11 7.82 -3.82
CA ASN A 126 18.57 6.58 -3.20
C ASN A 126 17.44 5.56 -3.15
N GLU A 127 17.75 4.33 -3.55
CA GLU A 127 16.80 3.23 -3.55
C GLU A 127 16.72 2.56 -2.17
N THR A 128 15.50 2.30 -1.73
CA THR A 128 15.19 1.42 -0.61
C THR A 128 14.34 0.28 -1.14
N ILE A 129 14.85 -0.96 -1.04
CA ILE A 129 14.05 -2.16 -1.31
C ILE A 129 13.36 -2.54 0.01
N SER A 130 12.04 -2.69 -0.03
CA SER A 130 11.28 -3.06 1.17
C SER A 130 11.59 -4.49 1.60
N ASP A 131 11.56 -4.71 2.92
CA ASP A 131 11.59 -6.06 3.46
C ASP A 131 10.34 -6.84 2.99
N THR A 132 10.54 -8.07 2.55
CA THR A 132 9.48 -8.94 2.04
C THR A 132 8.88 -9.85 3.12
N ALA A 133 9.30 -9.72 4.38
CA ALA A 133 8.75 -10.51 5.47
C ALA A 133 7.22 -10.38 5.51
N ILE A 134 6.53 -11.52 5.73
CA ILE A 134 5.07 -11.52 5.88
C ILE A 134 4.66 -10.61 7.06
N GLY A 135 3.63 -9.81 6.88
CA GLY A 135 3.16 -8.85 7.88
C GLY A 135 4.01 -7.57 7.98
N ASN A 136 5.08 -7.44 7.18
CA ASN A 136 5.88 -6.22 7.18
C ASN A 136 5.07 -5.03 6.65
N MET A 137 5.03 -3.98 7.46
CA MET A 137 4.46 -2.68 7.12
C MET A 137 5.56 -1.78 6.55
N ILE A 138 5.21 -1.05 5.51
CA ILE A 138 6.04 0.03 4.97
C ILE A 138 5.20 1.30 4.97
N LEU A 139 5.67 2.35 5.66
CA LEU A 139 5.01 3.66 5.75
C LEU A 139 5.96 4.73 5.20
N PHE A 140 5.52 5.44 4.15
CA PHE A 140 6.32 6.47 3.49
C PHE A 140 5.45 7.63 2.98
N GLU A 141 6.09 8.75 2.67
CA GLU A 141 5.41 9.91 2.09
C GLU A 141 4.87 9.58 0.70
N SER A 142 3.57 9.83 0.45
CA SER A 142 2.91 9.48 -0.82
C SER A 142 3.52 10.14 -2.05
N LYS A 143 4.31 11.21 -1.88
CA LYS A 143 5.03 11.88 -2.97
C LYS A 143 6.28 11.13 -3.44
N LEU A 144 6.82 10.18 -2.64
CA LEU A 144 8.00 9.43 -3.03
C LEU A 144 7.68 8.51 -4.20
N LEU A 145 8.60 8.46 -5.14
CA LEU A 145 8.52 7.54 -6.26
C LEU A 145 8.73 6.13 -5.77
N HIS A 146 7.90 5.22 -6.24
CA HIS A 146 8.00 3.81 -5.90
C HIS A 146 7.47 2.93 -7.02
N GLN A 147 7.85 1.65 -7.03
CA GLN A 147 7.37 0.65 -7.98
C GLN A 147 7.23 -0.72 -7.33
N ALA A 148 6.35 -1.54 -7.87
CA ALA A 148 6.34 -2.97 -7.62
C ALA A 148 6.96 -3.69 -8.83
N ASN A 149 8.11 -4.33 -8.61
CA ASN A 149 8.81 -5.08 -9.63
C ASN A 149 7.94 -6.20 -10.20
N LYS A 150 8.32 -6.71 -11.36
CA LYS A 150 7.59 -7.79 -12.03
C LYS A 150 7.65 -9.07 -11.19
N ILE A 151 6.48 -9.68 -10.98
CA ILE A 151 6.39 -11.03 -10.42
C ILE A 151 6.97 -12.03 -11.43
N LYS A 152 7.95 -12.81 -11.00
CA LYS A 152 8.60 -13.85 -11.82
C LYS A 152 7.90 -15.20 -11.69
N SER A 153 7.30 -15.48 -10.53
CA SER A 153 6.46 -16.67 -10.30
C SER A 153 5.61 -16.48 -9.03
N GLY A 154 4.52 -17.22 -8.93
CA GLY A 154 3.63 -17.20 -7.76
C GLY A 154 2.69 -16.01 -7.70
N THR A 155 2.15 -15.73 -6.51
CA THR A 155 1.18 -14.65 -6.28
C THR A 155 1.57 -13.83 -5.06
N ARG A 156 1.60 -12.50 -5.22
CA ARG A 156 1.86 -11.56 -4.13
C ARG A 156 0.61 -10.77 -3.79
N TYR A 157 0.25 -10.73 -2.51
CA TYR A 157 -0.79 -9.88 -1.97
C TYR A 157 -0.19 -8.79 -1.08
N SER A 158 -0.76 -7.59 -1.16
CA SER A 158 -0.46 -6.48 -0.26
C SER A 158 -1.70 -5.68 0.07
N LEU A 159 -1.76 -5.16 1.29
CA LEU A 159 -2.78 -4.23 1.76
C LEU A 159 -2.26 -2.80 1.63
N VAL A 160 -3.05 -1.89 1.07
CA VAL A 160 -2.62 -0.52 0.76
C VAL A 160 -3.62 0.49 1.29
N PHE A 161 -3.14 1.45 2.08
CA PHE A 161 -3.89 2.61 2.54
C PHE A 161 -3.27 3.90 2.02
N PHE A 162 -4.11 4.80 1.57
CA PHE A 162 -3.74 6.17 1.23
C PHE A 162 -4.18 7.11 2.34
N LEU A 163 -3.28 7.41 3.26
CA LEU A 163 -3.55 8.21 4.44
C LEU A 163 -3.51 9.71 4.11
N THR A 164 -4.46 10.45 4.65
CA THR A 164 -4.48 11.92 4.65
C THR A 164 -4.00 12.46 6.00
N THR A 165 -3.80 13.76 6.13
CA THR A 165 -3.45 14.39 7.41
C THR A 165 -4.48 14.11 8.51
N ASP A 166 -5.75 13.92 8.14
CA ASP A 166 -6.86 13.66 9.09
C ASP A 166 -6.72 12.29 9.78
N ASN A 167 -5.91 11.39 9.24
CA ASN A 167 -5.65 10.08 9.84
C ASN A 167 -4.56 10.11 10.94
N PHE A 168 -3.91 11.26 11.14
CA PHE A 168 -2.81 11.39 12.09
C PHE A 168 -3.21 12.27 13.29
N LYS A 169 -2.68 11.91 14.46
CA LYS A 169 -2.66 12.82 15.60
C LYS A 169 -1.64 13.92 15.30
N ILE A 170 -2.12 15.11 15.03
CA ILE A 170 -1.29 16.31 14.90
C ILE A 170 -1.21 16.90 16.30
N ASP A 171 -0.04 16.86 16.92
CA ASP A 171 0.22 17.65 18.13
C ASP A 171 0.11 19.12 17.70
N LYS A 172 -0.99 19.77 18.08
CA LYS A 172 -1.08 21.23 17.92
C LYS A 172 0.04 21.83 18.75
N PRO A 173 0.89 22.70 18.19
CA PRO A 173 1.82 23.45 19.02
C PRO A 173 0.99 24.15 20.12
N LEU A 174 1.41 23.99 21.36
CA LEU A 174 0.86 24.76 22.46
C LEU A 174 1.10 26.23 22.13
N ILE A 175 0.00 26.95 21.83
CA ILE A 175 0.02 28.40 21.64
C ILE A 175 0.20 29.05 22.99
#